data_7ad438405c25f217e1575feae3ee102a
#
_entry.id   7ad438405c25f217e1575feae3ee102a
#
_cell.length_a   1.000
_cell.length_b   1.000
_cell.length_c   1.000
_cell.angle_alpha   90.00
_cell.angle_beta   90.00
_cell.angle_gamma   90.00
#
_symmetry.space_group_name_H-M   'P 1'
#
loop_
_entity.id
_entity.type
_entity.pdbx_description
1 polymer ?
#
loop_
_entity_poly.entity_id
_entity_poly.type
_entity_poly.pdbx_seq_one_letter_code
_entity_poly.pdbx_strand_id
1 'polypeptide(L)' 'INPLEKIVELYERLLKSEQDKIEILKKHMK' A
#
# COMPACT_ATOMS: atom_id res chain seq x y z
N ILE A 1 -23.78 4.44 0.09
CA ILE A 1 -22.41 3.90 0.13
C ILE A 1 -22.11 3.17 -1.17
N ASN A 2 -21.08 3.60 -1.84
CA ASN A 2 -20.70 2.98 -3.10
C ASN A 2 -19.71 1.86 -2.84
N PRO A 3 -20.07 0.61 -3.17
CA PRO A 3 -19.15 -0.51 -2.90
C PRO A 3 -17.82 -0.42 -3.67
N LEU A 4 -17.82 0.30 -4.78
CA LEU A 4 -16.60 0.50 -5.56
C LEU A 4 -15.59 1.35 -4.79
N GLU A 5 -16.08 2.33 -4.04
CA GLU A 5 -15.20 3.15 -3.22
C GLU A 5 -14.54 2.32 -2.13
N LYS A 6 -15.26 1.38 -1.59
CA LYS A 6 -14.72 0.52 -0.57
C LYS A 6 -13.58 -0.35 -1.12
N ILE A 7 -13.75 -0.83 -2.33
CA ILE A 7 -12.72 -1.63 -2.97
C ILE A 7 -11.48 -0.79 -3.24
N VAL A 8 -11.67 0.44 -3.72
CA VAL A 8 -10.55 1.33 -3.97
C VAL A 8 -9.79 1.63 -2.67
N GLU A 9 -10.51 1.85 -1.58
CA GLU A 9 -9.88 2.10 -0.29
C GLU A 9 -8.99 0.95 0.14
N LEU A 10 -9.49 -0.26 0.00
CA LEU A 10 -8.73 -1.44 0.38
C LEU A 10 -7.52 -1.61 -0.52
N TYR A 11 -7.68 -1.33 -1.79
CA TYR A 11 -6.58 -1.44 -2.74
C TYR A 11 -5.48 -0.43 -2.41
N GLU A 12 -5.86 0.78 -2.07
CA GLU A 12 -4.90 1.81 -1.71
C GLU A 12 -4.13 1.46 -0.44
N ARG A 13 -4.80 0.83 0.50
CA ARG A 13 -4.12 0.35 1.71
C ARG A 13 -3.08 -0.70 1.37
N LEU A 14 -3.41 -1.58 0.47
CA LEU A 14 -2.48 -2.61 0.04
C LEU A 14 -1.27 -2.01 -0.64
N LEU A 15 -1.51 -1.03 -1.51
CA LEU A 15 -0.42 -0.35 -2.21
C LEU A 15 0.51 0.35 -1.24
N LYS A 16 -0.05 1.02 -0.26
CA LYS A 16 0.76 1.72 0.72
C LYS A 16 1.60 0.75 1.54
N SER A 17 1.03 -0.38 1.88
CA SER A 17 1.74 -1.40 2.63
C SER A 17 2.93 -1.94 1.84
N GLU A 18 2.74 -2.11 0.54
CA GLU A 18 3.82 -2.58 -0.33
C GLU A 18 4.92 -1.54 -0.44
N GLN A 19 4.54 -0.28 -0.56
CA GLN A 19 5.53 0.79 -0.65
C GLN A 19 6.35 0.90 0.64
N ASP A 20 5.70 0.71 1.76
CA ASP A 20 6.41 0.72 3.04
C ASP A 20 7.45 -0.38 3.09
N LYS A 21 7.12 -1.55 2.59
CA LYS A 21 8.05 -2.67 2.53
C LYS A 21 9.25 -2.35 1.66
N ILE A 22 9.00 -1.74 0.53
CA ILE A 22 10.08 -1.38 -0.39
C ILE A 22 11.00 -0.35 0.25
N GLU A 23 10.44 0.61 0.95
CA GLU A 23 11.23 1.61 1.63
C GLU A 23 12.13 1.00 2.69
N ILE A 24 11.59 0.08 3.46
CA ILE A 24 12.37 -0.60 4.49
C ILE A 24 13.51 -1.37 3.87
N LEU A 25 13.25 -2.06 2.77
CA LEU A 25 14.28 -2.81 2.07
C LEU A 25 15.38 -1.90 1.54
N LYS A 26 14.99 -0.75 1.01
CA LYS A 26 15.96 0.20 0.50
C LYS A 26 16.85 0.76 1.61
N LYS A 27 16.30 0.95 2.78
CA LYS A 27 17.08 1.44 3.91
C LYS A 27 18.12 0.42 4.37
N HIS A 28 17.80 -0.84 4.25
CA HIS A 28 18.71 -1.91 4.65
C HIS A 28 19.72 -2.25 3.56
N MET A 29 19.37 -1.99 2.31
CA MET A 29 20.27 -2.24 1.19
C MET A 29 20.97 -0.96 0.79
N LYS A 30 22.08 -0.73 1.37
CA LYS A 30 22.88 0.43 0.98
C LYS A 30 23.88 0.08 -0.08
#